data_eb6ce10ae7394627db0388f0984fe13f
#
_entry.id   eb6ce10ae7394627db0388f0984fe13f
#
_cell.length_a   1.000
_cell.length_b   1.000
_cell.length_c   1.000
_cell.angle_alpha   90.00
_cell.angle_beta   90.00
_cell.angle_gamma   90.00
#
_symmetry.space_group_name_H-M   'P 1'
#
loop_
_entity.id
_entity.type
_entity.pdbx_description
1 polymer ?
#
loop_
_entity_poly.entity_id
_entity_poly.type
_entity_poly.pdbx_seq_one_letter_code
_entity_poly.pdbx_strand_id
1 'polypeptide(L)'
;MKPIRDALLKLKAWGIPWEHSLRMRLMVSIVLAVVALFLVLYLPIRTILLDNYLALEREDVARTAQQLQLLIHTHFQDLQRIVRDYGWWDDTYAYLSDRDARYLDNYELQTLLNNDVDLVVLFDKNGQVAFGRMLSPEGDAVLPLDAATVEALVLASKTVWGQALPDAVSNFARLGNGQYLMLSATPVLNTYRQGPARGVLLMGRYMDAAFLDNLSALLGYSVTLVQPPAGATEEVAVRLLSEQDLAAMLALRTSDGTPLVALTWTQPRRLYHYAQQMIQLSRITLAMWAGCCSSSWSWF
;
A
#
# COMPACT_ATOMS: atom_id res chain seq x y z
N MET A 1 42.86 28.96 8.20
CA MET A 1 43.97 29.14 7.22
C MET A 1 45.25 28.34 7.54
N LYS A 2 45.39 27.70 8.72
CA LYS A 2 46.54 26.84 9.06
C LYS A 2 46.63 25.51 8.27
N PRO A 3 45.53 24.75 8.00
CA PRO A 3 45.66 23.42 7.41
C PRO A 3 46.14 23.42 5.95
N ILE A 4 45.88 24.50 5.20
CA ILE A 4 46.32 24.61 3.79
C ILE A 4 47.84 24.84 3.70
N ARG A 5 48.36 25.60 4.67
CA ARG A 5 49.83 25.93 4.74
C ARG A 5 50.64 24.70 5.11
N ASP A 6 50.13 23.81 5.98
CA ASP A 6 50.81 22.59 6.37
C ASP A 6 50.76 21.53 5.27
N ALA A 7 49.69 21.49 4.47
CA ALA A 7 49.60 20.63 3.27
C ALA A 7 50.60 21.09 2.18
N LEU A 8 50.77 22.39 1.96
CA LEU A 8 51.73 22.93 1.04
C LEU A 8 53.19 22.72 1.49
N LEU A 9 53.47 22.72 2.79
CA LEU A 9 54.77 22.42 3.36
C LEU A 9 55.13 20.92 3.23
N LYS A 10 54.16 20.03 3.37
CA LYS A 10 54.34 18.59 3.13
C LYS A 10 54.57 18.27 1.67
N LEU A 11 53.95 18.92 0.73
CA LEU A 11 54.18 18.80 -0.69
C LEU A 11 55.64 19.25 -1.09
N LYS A 12 56.18 20.24 -0.39
CA LYS A 12 57.55 20.70 -0.59
C LYS A 12 58.62 19.70 -0.09
N ALA A 13 58.25 18.83 0.88
CA ALA A 13 59.14 17.77 1.41
C ALA A 13 59.27 16.56 0.48
N TRP A 14 58.42 16.42 -0.55
CA TRP A 14 58.46 15.28 -1.50
C TRP A 14 59.44 15.49 -2.64
N GLY A 15 60.32 16.49 -2.58
CA GLY A 15 61.50 16.62 -3.46
C GLY A 15 61.20 16.69 -4.96
N ILE A 16 59.96 17.08 -5.34
CA ILE A 16 59.60 17.27 -6.75
C ILE A 16 60.29 18.55 -7.21
N PRO A 17 61.21 18.50 -8.22
CA PRO A 17 61.95 19.69 -8.68
C PRO A 17 61.00 20.59 -9.47
N TRP A 18 60.29 21.46 -8.74
CA TRP A 18 59.28 22.39 -9.29
C TRP A 18 59.94 23.55 -10.05
N GLU A 19 61.26 23.61 -10.07
CA GLU A 19 62.00 24.82 -10.48
C GLU A 19 62.34 24.88 -11.97
N HIS A 20 62.19 23.79 -12.75
CA HIS A 20 62.91 23.73 -14.03
C HIS A 20 62.13 23.58 -15.33
N SER A 21 60.79 23.60 -15.36
CA SER A 21 60.13 23.78 -16.66
C SER A 21 58.75 24.44 -16.59
N LEU A 22 58.63 25.54 -17.31
CA LEU A 22 57.34 26.24 -17.52
C LEU A 22 56.23 25.32 -18.02
N ARG A 23 56.64 24.30 -18.79
CA ARG A 23 55.72 23.23 -19.32
C ARG A 23 55.11 22.41 -18.21
N MET A 24 55.88 22.03 -17.18
CA MET A 24 55.38 21.23 -16.05
C MET A 24 54.39 22.00 -15.22
N ARG A 25 54.61 23.29 -14.95
CA ARG A 25 53.68 24.17 -14.24
C ARG A 25 52.38 24.35 -15.01
N LEU A 26 52.45 24.52 -16.32
CA LEU A 26 51.27 24.61 -17.19
C LEU A 26 50.47 23.29 -17.20
N MET A 27 51.13 22.13 -17.33
CA MET A 27 50.44 20.82 -17.28
C MET A 27 49.76 20.59 -15.94
N VAL A 28 50.44 20.83 -14.81
CA VAL A 28 49.85 20.67 -13.48
C VAL A 28 48.64 21.62 -13.28
N SER A 29 48.75 22.86 -13.75
CA SER A 29 47.64 23.80 -13.65
C SER A 29 46.43 23.38 -14.51
N ILE A 30 46.64 22.85 -15.70
CA ILE A 30 45.62 22.31 -16.59
C ILE A 30 44.93 21.11 -15.94
N VAL A 31 45.70 20.14 -15.41
CA VAL A 31 45.18 18.96 -14.74
C VAL A 31 44.34 19.35 -13.52
N LEU A 32 44.84 20.29 -12.67
CA LEU A 32 44.13 20.80 -11.53
C LEU A 32 42.84 21.53 -11.93
N ALA A 33 42.86 22.31 -13.00
CA ALA A 33 41.69 23.00 -13.52
C ALA A 33 40.63 22.01 -14.03
N VAL A 34 41.04 20.96 -14.73
CA VAL A 34 40.11 19.91 -15.21
C VAL A 34 39.56 19.10 -14.05
N VAL A 35 40.36 18.75 -13.05
CA VAL A 35 39.86 18.07 -11.84
C VAL A 35 38.89 18.94 -11.06
N ALA A 36 39.21 20.24 -10.89
CA ALA A 36 38.34 21.18 -10.24
C ALA A 36 37.01 21.38 -10.98
N LEU A 37 37.08 21.51 -12.31
CA LEU A 37 35.88 21.60 -13.16
C LEU A 37 35.03 20.34 -13.05
N PHE A 38 35.65 19.17 -13.03
CA PHE A 38 34.96 17.90 -12.88
C PHE A 38 34.29 17.81 -11.52
N LEU A 39 34.95 18.18 -10.42
CA LEU A 39 34.38 18.17 -9.09
C LEU A 39 33.19 19.13 -8.97
N VAL A 40 33.31 20.32 -9.57
CA VAL A 40 32.23 21.34 -9.57
C VAL A 40 31.00 20.84 -10.34
N LEU A 41 31.17 20.07 -11.40
CA LEU A 41 30.07 19.50 -12.17
C LEU A 41 29.53 18.21 -11.53
N TYR A 42 30.40 17.33 -11.05
CA TYR A 42 30.02 16.01 -10.54
C TYR A 42 29.22 16.07 -9.22
N LEU A 43 29.64 16.92 -8.28
CA LEU A 43 28.98 16.97 -6.96
C LEU A 43 27.51 17.41 -7.06
N PRO A 44 27.14 18.50 -7.75
CA PRO A 44 25.74 18.89 -7.88
C PRO A 44 24.93 17.91 -8.74
N ILE A 45 25.52 17.34 -9.80
CA ILE A 45 24.83 16.32 -10.62
C ILE A 45 24.47 15.10 -9.77
N ARG A 46 25.40 14.64 -8.93
CA ARG A 46 25.16 13.49 -8.04
C ARG A 46 24.02 13.76 -7.05
N THR A 47 23.99 14.93 -6.41
CA THR A 47 22.94 15.27 -5.42
C THR A 47 21.59 15.41 -6.11
N ILE A 48 21.51 16.15 -7.21
CA ILE A 48 20.27 16.35 -7.98
C ILE A 48 19.73 15.03 -8.50
N LEU A 49 20.58 14.14 -9.01
CA LEU A 49 20.16 12.81 -9.47
C LEU A 49 19.60 11.98 -8.33
N LEU A 50 20.28 11.90 -7.18
CA LEU A 50 19.81 11.11 -6.05
C LEU A 50 18.47 11.62 -5.49
N ASP A 51 18.33 12.94 -5.35
CA ASP A 51 17.09 13.55 -4.84
C ASP A 51 15.92 13.33 -5.81
N ASN A 52 16.15 13.46 -7.12
CA ASN A 52 15.13 13.17 -8.13
C ASN A 52 14.73 11.69 -8.15
N TYR A 53 15.67 10.75 -7.98
CA TYR A 53 15.34 9.33 -7.92
C TYR A 53 14.53 8.97 -6.67
N LEU A 54 14.84 9.55 -5.52
CA LEU A 54 14.06 9.37 -4.31
C LEU A 54 12.63 9.95 -4.43
N ALA A 55 12.48 11.09 -5.11
CA ALA A 55 11.17 11.65 -5.41
C ALA A 55 10.34 10.74 -6.32
N LEU A 56 10.96 10.20 -7.38
CA LEU A 56 10.31 9.27 -8.31
C LEU A 56 9.93 7.94 -7.62
N GLU A 57 10.78 7.41 -6.73
CA GLU A 57 10.44 6.21 -5.95
C GLU A 57 9.23 6.45 -5.05
N ARG A 58 9.13 7.62 -4.41
CA ARG A 58 7.95 7.98 -3.61
C ARG A 58 6.69 8.12 -4.46
N GLU A 59 6.81 8.69 -5.65
CA GLU A 59 5.70 8.81 -6.60
C GLU A 59 5.22 7.43 -7.07
N ASP A 60 6.13 6.50 -7.33
CA ASP A 60 5.81 5.13 -7.73
C ASP A 60 5.07 4.36 -6.62
N VAL A 61 5.54 4.50 -5.37
CA VAL A 61 4.84 3.95 -4.19
C VAL A 61 3.45 4.57 -4.05
N ALA A 62 3.32 5.88 -4.18
CA ALA A 62 2.03 6.57 -4.07
C ALA A 62 1.06 6.11 -5.17
N ARG A 63 1.54 5.88 -6.38
CA ARG A 63 0.75 5.34 -7.50
C ARG A 63 0.26 3.93 -7.21
N THR A 64 1.13 3.05 -6.69
CA THR A 64 0.74 1.69 -6.29
C THR A 64 -0.28 1.71 -5.16
N ALA A 65 -0.12 2.60 -4.18
CA ALA A 65 -1.10 2.78 -3.10
C ALA A 65 -2.46 3.24 -3.63
N GLN A 66 -2.49 4.19 -4.58
CA GLN A 66 -3.73 4.62 -5.23
C GLN A 66 -4.41 3.49 -6.03
N GLN A 67 -3.63 2.64 -6.70
CA GLN A 67 -4.17 1.46 -7.38
C GLN A 67 -4.80 0.49 -6.38
N LEU A 68 -4.13 0.23 -5.25
CA LEU A 68 -4.70 -0.59 -4.16
C LEU A 68 -6.00 0.00 -3.62
N GLN A 69 -6.04 1.30 -3.35
CA GLN A 69 -7.25 1.99 -2.89
C GLN A 69 -8.39 1.84 -3.89
N LEU A 70 -8.11 2.00 -5.18
CA LEU A 70 -9.10 1.84 -6.24
C LEU A 70 -9.63 0.40 -6.30
N LEU A 71 -8.76 -0.61 -6.19
CA LEU A 71 -9.17 -2.02 -6.16
C LEU A 71 -10.06 -2.33 -4.95
N ILE A 72 -9.66 -1.88 -3.76
CA ILE A 72 -10.48 -2.01 -2.54
C ILE A 72 -11.83 -1.31 -2.71
N HIS A 73 -11.83 -0.10 -3.27
CA HIS A 73 -13.07 0.62 -3.53
C HIS A 73 -13.98 -0.12 -4.50
N THR A 74 -13.44 -0.72 -5.56
CA THR A 74 -14.20 -1.53 -6.52
C THR A 74 -14.84 -2.73 -5.84
N HIS A 75 -14.10 -3.45 -5.00
CA HIS A 75 -14.65 -4.55 -4.21
C HIS A 75 -15.79 -4.10 -3.28
N PHE A 76 -15.65 -2.92 -2.65
CA PHE A 76 -16.76 -2.35 -1.87
C PHE A 76 -17.96 -1.99 -2.74
N GLN A 77 -17.78 -1.41 -3.91
CA GLN A 77 -18.88 -1.09 -4.82
C GLN A 77 -19.63 -2.34 -5.25
N ASP A 78 -18.92 -3.43 -5.56
CA ASP A 78 -19.55 -4.73 -5.89
C ASP A 78 -20.35 -5.28 -4.71
N LEU A 79 -19.77 -5.27 -3.51
CA LEU A 79 -20.46 -5.73 -2.31
C LEU A 79 -21.67 -4.85 -1.97
N GLN A 80 -21.56 -3.51 -2.13
CA GLN A 80 -22.68 -2.58 -1.97
C GLN A 80 -23.80 -2.83 -2.96
N ARG A 81 -23.48 -3.19 -4.20
CA ARG A 81 -24.48 -3.55 -5.21
C ARG A 81 -25.24 -4.78 -4.76
N ILE A 82 -24.55 -5.83 -4.36
CA ILE A 82 -25.17 -7.09 -3.92
C ILE A 82 -26.04 -6.88 -2.69
N VAL A 83 -25.52 -6.20 -1.65
CA VAL A 83 -26.27 -5.98 -0.42
C VAL A 83 -27.53 -5.13 -0.64
N ARG A 84 -27.48 -4.18 -1.60
CA ARG A 84 -28.68 -3.40 -1.98
C ARG A 84 -29.69 -4.23 -2.73
N ASP A 85 -29.26 -5.06 -3.69
CA ASP A 85 -30.15 -5.91 -4.46
C ASP A 85 -30.96 -6.85 -3.54
N TYR A 86 -30.32 -7.45 -2.54
CA TYR A 86 -30.97 -8.31 -1.58
C TYR A 86 -31.72 -7.53 -0.46
N GLY A 87 -31.16 -6.39 0.00
CA GLY A 87 -31.75 -5.58 1.09
C GLY A 87 -33.01 -4.83 0.68
N TRP A 88 -33.16 -4.52 -0.62
CA TRP A 88 -34.36 -3.85 -1.17
C TRP A 88 -35.27 -4.81 -1.91
N TRP A 89 -35.23 -6.06 -1.54
CA TRP A 89 -36.08 -7.10 -2.08
C TRP A 89 -37.30 -7.33 -1.19
N ASP A 90 -38.49 -7.46 -1.80
CA ASP A 90 -39.75 -7.64 -1.07
C ASP A 90 -39.73 -8.89 -0.21
N ASP A 91 -39.06 -9.98 -0.63
CA ASP A 91 -38.93 -11.20 0.16
C ASP A 91 -38.11 -10.98 1.42
N THR A 92 -37.00 -10.20 1.35
CA THR A 92 -36.20 -9.82 2.52
C THR A 92 -37.01 -8.95 3.47
N TYR A 93 -37.80 -8.02 2.91
CA TYR A 93 -38.67 -7.14 3.68
C TYR A 93 -39.81 -7.92 4.37
N ALA A 94 -40.41 -8.90 3.69
CA ALA A 94 -41.46 -9.77 4.24
C ALA A 94 -40.91 -10.70 5.31
N TYR A 95 -39.75 -11.32 5.08
CA TYR A 95 -39.11 -12.23 6.03
C TYR A 95 -38.92 -11.64 7.43
N LEU A 96 -38.60 -10.37 7.52
CA LEU A 96 -38.44 -9.73 8.83
C LEU A 96 -39.74 -9.67 9.64
N SER A 97 -40.91 -9.92 8.99
CA SER A 97 -42.21 -9.95 9.63
C SER A 97 -42.78 -11.36 9.80
N ASP A 98 -42.71 -12.19 8.76
CA ASP A 98 -43.35 -13.51 8.71
C ASP A 98 -42.41 -14.67 9.07
N ARG A 99 -41.10 -14.46 8.96
CA ARG A 99 -40.07 -15.50 9.25
C ARG A 99 -40.26 -16.76 8.40
N ASP A 100 -40.74 -16.63 7.15
CA ASP A 100 -40.93 -17.77 6.25
C ASP A 100 -39.55 -18.40 5.95
N ALA A 101 -39.38 -19.67 6.34
CA ALA A 101 -38.13 -20.41 6.21
C ALA A 101 -37.67 -20.56 4.75
N ARG A 102 -38.58 -20.53 3.78
CA ARG A 102 -38.24 -20.61 2.35
C ARG A 102 -37.35 -19.46 1.87
N TYR A 103 -37.41 -18.32 2.54
CA TYR A 103 -36.49 -17.22 2.26
C TYR A 103 -35.02 -17.61 2.44
N LEU A 104 -34.72 -18.54 3.37
CA LEU A 104 -33.36 -18.95 3.69
C LEU A 104 -32.68 -19.76 2.58
N ASP A 105 -33.47 -20.32 1.65
CA ASP A 105 -32.96 -21.06 0.48
C ASP A 105 -32.17 -20.13 -0.47
N ASN A 106 -32.43 -18.82 -0.42
CA ASN A 106 -31.66 -17.82 -1.17
C ASN A 106 -30.20 -17.65 -0.71
N TYR A 107 -29.84 -18.22 0.44
CA TYR A 107 -28.51 -18.09 1.06
C TYR A 107 -27.84 -19.45 1.28
N GLU A 108 -28.04 -20.37 0.37
CA GLU A 108 -27.30 -21.64 0.33
C GLU A 108 -25.84 -21.41 -0.06
N LEU A 109 -24.99 -22.41 0.24
CA LEU A 109 -23.56 -22.36 -0.05
C LEU A 109 -23.25 -21.90 -1.49
N GLN A 110 -23.93 -22.48 -2.47
CA GLN A 110 -23.65 -22.16 -3.89
C GLN A 110 -24.03 -20.72 -4.24
N THR A 111 -25.10 -20.19 -3.65
CA THR A 111 -25.51 -18.79 -3.88
C THR A 111 -24.52 -17.81 -3.28
N LEU A 112 -24.00 -18.09 -2.08
CA LEU A 112 -22.96 -17.27 -1.44
C LEU A 112 -21.69 -17.27 -2.26
N LEU A 113 -21.22 -18.45 -2.70
CA LEU A 113 -20.03 -18.59 -3.54
C LEU A 113 -20.18 -17.88 -4.89
N ASN A 114 -21.33 -18.01 -5.56
CA ASN A 114 -21.58 -17.39 -6.87
C ASN A 114 -21.60 -15.85 -6.80
N ASN A 115 -21.97 -15.30 -5.64
CA ASN A 115 -21.96 -13.85 -5.40
C ASN A 115 -20.67 -13.34 -4.75
N ASP A 116 -19.70 -14.23 -4.49
CA ASP A 116 -18.45 -13.89 -3.81
C ASP A 116 -18.74 -13.19 -2.46
N VAL A 117 -19.66 -13.77 -1.68
CA VAL A 117 -20.09 -13.31 -0.36
C VAL A 117 -19.84 -14.40 0.66
N ASP A 118 -19.02 -14.10 1.68
CA ASP A 118 -18.64 -15.06 2.70
C ASP A 118 -19.48 -14.97 3.96
N LEU A 119 -20.16 -13.85 4.13
CA LEU A 119 -20.97 -13.56 5.31
C LEU A 119 -22.28 -12.87 4.89
N VAL A 120 -23.39 -13.33 5.45
CA VAL A 120 -24.67 -12.62 5.39
C VAL A 120 -25.31 -12.60 6.78
N VAL A 121 -25.76 -11.43 7.19
CA VAL A 121 -26.47 -11.24 8.46
C VAL A 121 -27.64 -10.28 8.25
N LEU A 122 -28.81 -10.70 8.70
CA LEU A 122 -29.99 -9.90 8.70
C LEU A 122 -30.37 -9.56 10.15
N PHE A 123 -30.30 -8.29 10.47
CA PHE A 123 -30.74 -7.75 11.76
C PHE A 123 -32.17 -7.25 11.65
N ASP A 124 -32.96 -7.46 12.69
CA ASP A 124 -34.27 -6.84 12.83
C ASP A 124 -34.16 -5.36 13.28
N LYS A 125 -35.30 -4.69 13.39
CA LYS A 125 -35.40 -3.28 13.86
C LYS A 125 -34.86 -3.03 15.27
N ASN A 126 -34.72 -4.09 16.08
CA ASN A 126 -34.17 -4.02 17.44
C ASN A 126 -32.66 -4.33 17.48
N GLY A 127 -32.04 -4.61 16.33
CA GLY A 127 -30.63 -5.02 16.24
C GLY A 127 -30.37 -6.48 16.61
N GLN A 128 -31.45 -7.30 16.72
CA GLN A 128 -31.28 -8.73 16.95
C GLN A 128 -31.11 -9.46 15.64
N VAL A 129 -30.26 -10.51 15.65
CA VAL A 129 -30.03 -11.34 14.48
C VAL A 129 -31.30 -12.15 14.15
N ALA A 130 -31.90 -11.81 13.02
CA ALA A 130 -33.03 -12.53 12.46
C ALA A 130 -32.59 -13.77 11.69
N PHE A 131 -31.43 -13.67 11.05
CA PHE A 131 -30.80 -14.70 10.24
C PHE A 131 -29.30 -14.36 10.10
N GLY A 132 -28.45 -15.38 10.06
CA GLY A 132 -27.02 -15.20 9.79
C GLY A 132 -26.35 -16.49 9.35
N ARG A 133 -25.54 -16.37 8.32
CA ARG A 133 -24.66 -17.44 7.79
C ARG A 133 -23.29 -16.87 7.48
N MET A 134 -22.29 -17.71 7.66
CA MET A 134 -20.90 -17.39 7.35
C MET A 134 -20.27 -18.61 6.67
N LEU A 135 -19.49 -18.41 5.65
CA LEU A 135 -18.68 -19.48 5.07
C LEU A 135 -17.53 -19.85 6.00
N SER A 136 -17.17 -21.14 5.98
CA SER A 136 -15.88 -21.56 6.55
C SER A 136 -14.74 -20.84 5.84
N PRO A 137 -13.57 -20.65 6.49
CA PRO A 137 -12.41 -20.06 5.82
C PRO A 137 -11.96 -20.79 4.57
N GLU A 138 -12.26 -22.09 4.49
CA GLU A 138 -11.98 -22.96 3.36
C GLU A 138 -13.04 -22.82 2.24
N GLY A 139 -14.16 -22.14 2.51
CA GLY A 139 -15.25 -21.95 1.54
C GLY A 139 -16.07 -23.19 1.23
N ASP A 140 -15.96 -24.25 2.03
CA ASP A 140 -16.60 -25.56 1.76
C ASP A 140 -17.85 -25.83 2.60
N ALA A 141 -18.10 -25.03 3.63
CA ALA A 141 -19.21 -25.20 4.56
C ALA A 141 -19.85 -23.87 4.98
N VAL A 142 -21.10 -23.93 5.36
CA VAL A 142 -21.83 -22.81 5.97
C VAL A 142 -21.86 -23.01 7.48
N LEU A 143 -21.35 -22.02 8.21
CA LEU A 143 -21.25 -22.02 9.66
C LEU A 143 -22.29 -21.08 10.29
N PRO A 144 -22.80 -21.41 11.48
CA PRO A 144 -23.60 -20.49 12.28
C PRO A 144 -22.69 -19.36 12.83
N LEU A 145 -23.26 -18.20 13.08
CA LEU A 145 -22.56 -17.09 13.70
C LEU A 145 -22.41 -17.33 15.21
N ASP A 146 -21.21 -17.12 15.71
CA ASP A 146 -20.97 -17.06 17.16
C ASP A 146 -21.28 -15.67 17.73
N ALA A 147 -21.42 -15.59 19.06
CA ALA A 147 -21.77 -14.35 19.75
C ALA A 147 -20.73 -13.24 19.57
N ALA A 148 -19.44 -13.57 19.54
CA ALA A 148 -18.36 -12.61 19.37
C ALA A 148 -18.36 -12.01 17.96
N THR A 149 -18.61 -12.84 16.95
CA THR A 149 -18.79 -12.39 15.56
C THR A 149 -19.99 -11.46 15.46
N VAL A 150 -21.14 -11.82 16.04
CA VAL A 150 -22.33 -10.95 16.03
C VAL A 150 -22.03 -9.59 16.67
N GLU A 151 -21.36 -9.55 17.82
CA GLU A 151 -21.00 -8.30 18.50
C GLU A 151 -20.11 -7.41 17.62
N ALA A 152 -19.09 -7.98 16.98
CA ALA A 152 -18.21 -7.27 16.07
C ALA A 152 -18.97 -6.67 14.86
N LEU A 153 -19.93 -7.43 14.31
CA LEU A 153 -20.76 -7.01 13.18
C LEU A 153 -21.77 -5.94 13.56
N VAL A 154 -22.39 -6.02 14.73
CA VAL A 154 -23.26 -4.96 15.27
C VAL A 154 -22.49 -3.66 15.43
N LEU A 155 -21.26 -3.74 15.97
CA LEU A 155 -20.40 -2.56 16.11
C LEU A 155 -20.06 -1.94 14.75
N ALA A 156 -19.67 -2.76 13.77
CA ALA A 156 -19.33 -2.31 12.42
C ALA A 156 -20.51 -1.72 11.65
N SER A 157 -21.74 -2.15 11.94
CA SER A 157 -22.98 -1.68 11.28
C SER A 157 -23.65 -0.48 11.97
N LYS A 158 -23.13 -0.01 13.10
CA LYS A 158 -23.74 1.12 13.86
C LYS A 158 -23.98 2.37 13.03
N THR A 159 -23.14 2.64 12.04
CA THR A 159 -23.30 3.79 11.15
C THR A 159 -24.56 3.72 10.29
N VAL A 160 -25.10 2.52 10.04
CA VAL A 160 -26.32 2.31 9.25
C VAL A 160 -27.57 2.55 10.10
N TRP A 161 -27.54 2.21 11.40
CA TRP A 161 -28.70 2.29 12.29
C TRP A 161 -29.20 3.72 12.56
N GLY A 162 -28.34 4.73 12.36
CA GLY A 162 -28.68 6.14 12.62
C GLY A 162 -28.96 6.98 11.37
N GLN A 163 -28.86 6.41 10.17
CA GLN A 163 -28.96 7.18 8.94
C GLN A 163 -30.40 7.21 8.40
N ALA A 164 -30.87 8.40 8.08
CA ALA A 164 -32.10 8.62 7.36
C ALA A 164 -31.99 8.30 5.85
N LEU A 165 -30.80 7.91 5.37
CA LEU A 165 -30.53 7.69 3.96
C LEU A 165 -30.62 6.20 3.61
N PRO A 166 -31.32 5.84 2.52
CA PRO A 166 -31.47 4.47 2.06
C PRO A 166 -30.28 4.00 1.24
N ASP A 167 -29.06 4.23 1.70
CA ASP A 167 -27.87 3.83 0.93
C ASP A 167 -27.04 2.80 1.69
N ALA A 168 -26.21 2.05 0.94
CA ALA A 168 -25.31 1.08 1.52
C ALA A 168 -24.06 1.78 2.06
N VAL A 169 -23.64 1.36 3.26
CA VAL A 169 -22.43 1.84 3.93
C VAL A 169 -21.44 0.71 4.00
N SER A 170 -20.17 1.01 3.73
CA SER A 170 -19.08 0.02 3.80
C SER A 170 -18.15 0.29 4.97
N ASN A 171 -17.60 -0.78 5.52
CA ASN A 171 -16.67 -0.73 6.62
C ASN A 171 -15.75 -1.96 6.59
N PHE A 172 -14.69 -1.92 7.38
CA PHE A 172 -13.89 -3.10 7.70
C PHE A 172 -14.21 -3.59 9.10
N ALA A 173 -14.11 -4.90 9.30
CA ALA A 173 -14.24 -5.50 10.62
C ALA A 173 -13.15 -6.56 10.85
N ARG A 174 -12.83 -6.79 12.12
CA ARG A 174 -12.00 -7.91 12.55
C ARG A 174 -12.83 -8.83 13.41
N LEU A 175 -12.86 -10.10 13.06
CA LEU A 175 -13.54 -11.13 13.83
C LEU A 175 -12.73 -11.59 15.03
N GLY A 176 -13.39 -12.23 16.00
CA GLY A 176 -12.76 -12.79 17.18
C GLY A 176 -11.69 -13.84 16.90
N ASN A 177 -11.81 -14.57 15.78
CA ASN A 177 -10.82 -15.52 15.28
C ASN A 177 -9.61 -14.88 14.59
N GLY A 178 -9.58 -13.54 14.49
CA GLY A 178 -8.49 -12.77 13.90
C GLY A 178 -8.62 -12.50 12.40
N GLN A 179 -9.64 -13.03 11.74
CA GLN A 179 -9.91 -12.76 10.32
C GLN A 179 -10.40 -11.33 10.10
N TYR A 180 -10.07 -10.76 8.94
CA TYR A 180 -10.54 -9.45 8.51
C TYR A 180 -11.60 -9.59 7.43
N LEU A 181 -12.61 -8.73 7.51
CA LEU A 181 -13.73 -8.66 6.58
C LEU A 181 -13.87 -7.27 5.97
N MET A 182 -14.20 -7.24 4.70
CA MET A 182 -14.85 -6.12 4.05
C MET A 182 -16.35 -6.29 4.24
N LEU A 183 -17.04 -5.27 4.75
CA LEU A 183 -18.46 -5.30 5.06
C LEU A 183 -19.21 -4.24 4.29
N SER A 184 -20.42 -4.55 3.85
CA SER A 184 -21.39 -3.58 3.41
C SER A 184 -22.74 -3.86 4.05
N ALA A 185 -23.42 -2.80 4.47
CA ALA A 185 -24.72 -2.88 5.12
C ALA A 185 -25.70 -1.88 4.51
N THR A 186 -26.97 -2.28 4.41
CA THR A 186 -28.05 -1.45 3.89
C THR A 186 -29.31 -1.62 4.73
N PRO A 187 -30.14 -0.57 4.91
CA PRO A 187 -31.44 -0.74 5.53
C PRO A 187 -32.34 -1.61 4.64
N VAL A 188 -33.11 -2.48 5.26
CA VAL A 188 -34.07 -3.35 4.56
C VAL A 188 -35.35 -2.57 4.25
N LEU A 189 -35.57 -2.36 2.96
CA LEU A 189 -36.72 -1.67 2.40
C LEU A 189 -37.46 -2.56 1.40
N ASN A 190 -38.67 -2.15 0.99
CA ASN A 190 -39.32 -2.81 -0.13
C ASN A 190 -38.65 -2.46 -1.47
N THR A 191 -38.98 -3.17 -2.55
CA THR A 191 -38.46 -2.95 -3.90
C THR A 191 -38.60 -1.51 -4.40
N TYR A 192 -39.59 -0.79 -3.94
CA TYR A 192 -39.81 0.63 -4.29
C TYR A 192 -39.02 1.59 -3.38
N ARG A 193 -38.22 1.07 -2.44
CA ARG A 193 -37.46 1.83 -1.42
C ARG A 193 -38.39 2.71 -0.53
N GLN A 194 -39.59 2.24 -0.29
CA GLN A 194 -40.60 2.96 0.47
C GLN A 194 -40.87 2.26 1.81
N GLY A 195 -41.38 3.03 2.77
CA GLY A 195 -41.74 2.53 4.10
C GLY A 195 -40.61 2.64 5.12
N PRO A 196 -40.91 2.35 6.38
CA PRO A 196 -39.87 2.32 7.42
C PRO A 196 -38.97 1.12 7.19
N ALA A 197 -37.66 1.31 7.43
CA ALA A 197 -36.72 0.19 7.41
C ALA A 197 -37.14 -0.85 8.47
N ARG A 198 -37.24 -2.12 8.09
CA ARG A 198 -37.59 -3.21 8.99
C ARG A 198 -36.40 -3.83 9.71
N GLY A 199 -35.20 -3.50 9.24
CA GLY A 199 -33.93 -4.02 9.75
C GLY A 199 -32.77 -3.58 8.92
N VAL A 200 -31.66 -4.26 9.06
CA VAL A 200 -30.42 -4.02 8.30
C VAL A 200 -29.92 -5.35 7.74
N LEU A 201 -29.68 -5.39 6.43
CA LEU A 201 -28.93 -6.48 5.80
C LEU A 201 -27.46 -6.09 5.74
N LEU A 202 -26.60 -7.00 6.20
CA LEU A 202 -25.16 -6.88 6.17
C LEU A 202 -24.59 -8.06 5.40
N MET A 203 -23.69 -7.79 4.47
CA MET A 203 -22.91 -8.81 3.75
C MET A 203 -21.44 -8.51 3.88
N GLY A 204 -20.63 -9.56 3.84
CA GLY A 204 -19.19 -9.45 4.02
C GLY A 204 -18.41 -10.39 3.13
N ARG A 205 -17.15 -10.03 2.91
CA ARG A 205 -16.16 -10.82 2.17
C ARG A 205 -14.88 -10.89 2.99
N TYR A 206 -14.29 -12.08 3.08
CA TYR A 206 -13.00 -12.26 3.75
C TYR A 206 -11.87 -11.56 2.99
N MET A 207 -10.95 -10.99 3.75
CA MET A 207 -9.65 -10.55 3.25
C MET A 207 -8.65 -11.69 3.48
N ASP A 208 -8.89 -12.81 2.85
CA ASP A 208 -8.15 -14.06 2.98
C ASP A 208 -6.95 -14.15 2.00
N ALA A 209 -6.32 -15.31 1.93
CA ALA A 209 -5.20 -15.54 1.03
C ALA A 209 -5.61 -15.40 -0.44
N ALA A 210 -6.79 -15.89 -0.84
CA ALA A 210 -7.27 -15.81 -2.22
C ALA A 210 -7.51 -14.35 -2.65
N PHE A 211 -8.09 -13.54 -1.76
CA PHE A 211 -8.26 -12.10 -1.97
C PHE A 211 -6.90 -11.39 -2.13
N LEU A 212 -5.93 -11.69 -1.26
CA LEU A 212 -4.59 -11.09 -1.31
C LEU A 212 -3.79 -11.52 -2.54
N ASP A 213 -3.93 -12.78 -2.96
CA ASP A 213 -3.31 -13.31 -4.18
C ASP A 213 -3.87 -12.62 -5.42
N ASN A 214 -5.18 -12.37 -5.46
CA ASN A 214 -5.81 -11.60 -6.54
C ASN A 214 -5.27 -10.16 -6.60
N LEU A 215 -5.20 -9.45 -5.48
CA LEU A 215 -4.58 -8.13 -5.41
C LEU A 215 -3.12 -8.16 -5.85
N SER A 216 -2.36 -9.17 -5.42
CA SER A 216 -0.95 -9.35 -5.78
C SER A 216 -0.76 -9.57 -7.27
N ALA A 217 -1.62 -10.38 -7.89
CA ALA A 217 -1.60 -10.63 -9.33
C ALA A 217 -1.89 -9.37 -10.15
N LEU A 218 -2.86 -8.55 -9.71
CA LEU A 218 -3.23 -7.30 -10.38
C LEU A 218 -2.16 -6.22 -10.26
N LEU A 219 -1.44 -6.17 -9.13
CA LEU A 219 -0.40 -5.17 -8.89
C LEU A 219 0.98 -5.58 -9.37
N GLY A 220 1.23 -6.88 -9.53
CA GLY A 220 2.54 -7.43 -9.83
C GLY A 220 3.51 -7.43 -8.63
N TYR A 221 3.00 -7.25 -7.41
CA TYR A 221 3.74 -7.29 -6.15
C TYR A 221 3.03 -8.19 -5.15
N SER A 222 3.78 -8.88 -4.29
CA SER A 222 3.18 -9.65 -3.20
C SER A 222 2.58 -8.72 -2.16
N VAL A 223 1.28 -8.83 -1.94
CA VAL A 223 0.51 -8.05 -0.96
C VAL A 223 0.18 -8.93 0.23
N THR A 224 0.40 -8.43 1.43
CA THR A 224 0.07 -9.14 2.67
C THR A 224 -0.62 -8.22 3.67
N LEU A 225 -1.37 -8.81 4.61
CA LEU A 225 -1.98 -8.08 5.73
C LEU A 225 -1.04 -8.04 6.92
N VAL A 226 -0.92 -6.86 7.53
CA VAL A 226 -0.15 -6.66 8.76
C VAL A 226 -0.94 -5.79 9.74
N GLN A 227 -0.63 -5.89 11.02
CA GLN A 227 -1.16 -4.92 11.99
C GLN A 227 -0.48 -3.57 11.77
N PRO A 228 -1.25 -2.47 11.69
CA PRO A 228 -0.67 -1.14 11.59
C PRO A 228 0.14 -0.83 12.87
N PRO A 229 1.26 -0.11 12.75
CA PRO A 229 2.01 0.32 13.93
C PRO A 229 1.15 1.23 14.80
N ALA A 230 1.36 1.15 16.12
CA ALA A 230 0.64 1.98 17.07
C ALA A 230 0.86 3.47 16.74
N GLY A 231 -0.23 4.24 16.61
CA GLY A 231 -0.17 5.65 16.27
C GLY A 231 0.06 5.97 14.79
N ALA A 232 -0.17 5.01 13.88
CA ALA A 232 -0.11 5.25 12.44
C ALA A 232 -1.13 6.33 12.04
N THR A 233 -0.64 7.55 11.82
CA THR A 233 -1.45 8.68 11.33
C THR A 233 -1.43 8.78 9.81
N GLU A 234 -0.35 8.32 9.19
CA GLU A 234 -0.19 8.34 7.74
C GLU A 234 -1.02 7.24 7.09
N GLU A 235 -1.67 7.57 5.98
CA GLU A 235 -2.44 6.61 5.19
C GLU A 235 -1.51 5.67 4.43
N VAL A 236 -0.41 6.21 3.91
CA VAL A 236 0.65 5.47 3.22
C VAL A 236 1.97 5.69 3.94
N ALA A 237 2.55 4.62 4.47
CA ALA A 237 3.87 4.64 5.07
C ALA A 237 4.88 3.88 4.21
N VAL A 238 6.07 4.43 4.07
CA VAL A 238 7.17 3.82 3.31
C VAL A 238 8.33 3.52 4.24
N ARG A 239 8.83 2.30 4.20
CA ARG A 239 9.98 1.85 4.97
C ARG A 239 11.04 1.24 4.06
N LEU A 240 12.28 1.67 4.23
CA LEU A 240 13.42 1.06 3.58
C LEU A 240 13.70 -0.30 4.24
N LEU A 241 13.64 -1.39 3.48
CA LEU A 241 14.01 -2.74 3.95
C LEU A 241 15.49 -3.03 3.71
N SER A 242 15.99 -2.67 2.53
CA SER A 242 17.38 -2.86 2.11
C SER A 242 17.77 -1.76 1.13
N GLU A 243 19.02 -1.78 0.66
CA GLU A 243 19.41 -0.92 -0.46
C GLU A 243 18.66 -1.26 -1.76
N GLN A 244 18.10 -2.47 -1.84
CA GLN A 244 17.48 -3.02 -3.05
C GLN A 244 15.96 -2.96 -3.03
N ASP A 245 15.33 -2.90 -1.84
CA ASP A 245 13.90 -3.05 -1.67
C ASP A 245 13.29 -2.02 -0.71
N LEU A 246 12.11 -1.55 -1.08
CA LEU A 246 11.23 -0.73 -0.26
C LEU A 246 10.02 -1.57 0.17
N ALA A 247 9.65 -1.52 1.45
CA ALA A 247 8.32 -1.89 1.88
C ALA A 247 7.43 -0.65 1.93
N ALA A 248 6.27 -0.77 1.37
CA ALA A 248 5.23 0.23 1.50
C ALA A 248 4.02 -0.37 2.21
N MET A 249 3.28 0.45 2.89
CA MET A 249 2.13 0.05 3.69
C MET A 249 0.98 1.04 3.47
N LEU A 250 -0.22 0.51 3.22
CA LEU A 250 -1.47 1.26 3.13
C LEU A 250 -2.35 0.88 4.33
N ALA A 251 -2.64 1.84 5.20
CA ALA A 251 -3.51 1.62 6.35
C ALA A 251 -4.99 1.64 5.92
N LEU A 252 -5.70 0.54 6.20
CA LEU A 252 -7.14 0.44 6.01
C LEU A 252 -7.84 0.85 7.31
N ARG A 253 -8.76 1.81 7.18
CA ARG A 253 -9.42 2.42 8.33
C ARG A 253 -10.88 2.06 8.37
N THR A 254 -11.40 1.89 9.56
CA THR A 254 -12.83 1.79 9.83
C THR A 254 -13.52 3.13 9.56
N SER A 255 -14.83 3.12 9.48
CA SER A 255 -15.65 4.32 9.22
C SER A 255 -15.48 5.44 10.24
N ASP A 256 -14.99 5.14 11.45
CA ASP A 256 -14.64 6.11 12.49
C ASP A 256 -13.20 6.68 12.35
N GLY A 257 -12.47 6.24 11.32
CA GLY A 257 -11.11 6.68 11.02
C GLY A 257 -10.01 5.93 11.77
N THR A 258 -10.35 4.93 12.61
CA THR A 258 -9.33 4.13 13.31
C THR A 258 -8.65 3.15 12.34
N PRO A 259 -7.32 3.03 12.35
CA PRO A 259 -6.63 2.04 11.53
C PRO A 259 -6.89 0.64 12.09
N LEU A 260 -7.45 -0.25 11.27
CA LEU A 260 -7.77 -1.62 11.66
C LEU A 260 -6.68 -2.62 11.25
N VAL A 261 -6.26 -2.52 10.02
CA VAL A 261 -5.27 -3.41 9.38
C VAL A 261 -4.54 -2.62 8.30
N ALA A 262 -3.40 -3.10 7.86
CA ALA A 262 -2.68 -2.49 6.75
C ALA A 262 -2.32 -3.53 5.69
N LEU A 263 -2.41 -3.12 4.43
CA LEU A 263 -1.84 -3.84 3.31
C LEU A 263 -0.37 -3.43 3.16
N THR A 264 0.53 -4.39 3.11
CA THR A 264 1.94 -4.13 2.84
C THR A 264 2.39 -4.86 1.60
N TRP A 265 3.26 -4.21 0.83
CA TRP A 265 3.90 -4.79 -0.35
C TRP A 265 5.35 -4.39 -0.40
N THR A 266 6.15 -5.21 -1.08
CA THR A 266 7.57 -4.93 -1.31
C THR A 266 7.80 -4.68 -2.80
N GLN A 267 8.49 -3.57 -3.11
CA GLN A 267 8.86 -3.26 -4.48
C GLN A 267 10.37 -3.00 -4.60
N PRO A 268 11.00 -3.44 -5.71
CA PRO A 268 12.42 -3.24 -5.94
C PRO A 268 12.72 -1.77 -6.26
N ARG A 269 13.82 -1.26 -5.73
CA ARG A 269 14.33 0.11 -5.96
C ARG A 269 15.07 0.22 -7.30
N ARG A 270 14.37 -0.04 -8.39
CA ARG A 270 14.97 -0.09 -9.75
C ARG A 270 15.66 1.21 -10.11
N LEU A 271 15.04 2.35 -9.80
CA LEU A 271 15.58 3.67 -10.13
C LEU A 271 16.85 3.99 -9.33
N TYR A 272 16.90 3.61 -8.07
CA TYR A 272 18.08 3.77 -7.23
C TYR A 272 19.27 2.94 -7.76
N HIS A 273 19.02 1.72 -8.23
CA HIS A 273 20.06 0.89 -8.86
C HIS A 273 20.61 1.52 -10.13
N TYR A 274 19.77 2.06 -10.99
CA TYR A 274 20.22 2.79 -12.18
C TYR A 274 21.08 4.01 -11.80
N ALA A 275 20.67 4.76 -10.78
CA ALA A 275 21.44 5.89 -10.27
C ALA A 275 22.84 5.46 -9.78
N GLN A 276 22.89 4.39 -8.97
CA GLN A 276 24.17 3.86 -8.49
C GLN A 276 25.07 3.36 -9.62
N GLN A 277 24.52 2.67 -10.61
CA GLN A 277 25.30 2.23 -11.77
C GLN A 277 25.87 3.42 -12.54
N MET A 278 25.10 4.47 -12.76
CA MET A 278 25.59 5.69 -13.42
C MET A 278 26.68 6.38 -12.62
N ILE A 279 26.55 6.43 -11.29
CA ILE A 279 27.59 6.96 -10.41
C ILE A 279 28.88 6.12 -10.47
N GLN A 280 28.75 4.79 -10.50
CA GLN A 280 29.91 3.90 -10.62
C GLN A 280 30.60 4.03 -11.97
N LEU A 281 29.84 4.07 -13.08
CA LEU A 281 30.39 4.29 -14.42
C LEU A 281 31.16 5.62 -14.48
N SER A 282 30.63 6.68 -13.89
CA SER A 282 31.32 7.97 -13.82
C SER A 282 32.64 7.92 -13.03
N ARG A 283 32.70 7.11 -11.96
CA ARG A 283 33.93 6.87 -11.18
C ARG A 283 34.99 6.10 -12.00
N ILE A 284 34.54 5.07 -12.74
CA ILE A 284 35.43 4.25 -13.57
C ILE A 284 36.04 5.09 -14.72
N THR A 285 35.19 5.90 -15.38
CA THR A 285 35.67 6.81 -16.45
C THR A 285 36.69 7.81 -15.90
N LEU A 286 36.48 8.33 -14.71
CA LEU A 286 37.41 9.23 -14.05
C LEU A 286 38.74 8.54 -13.70
N ALA A 287 38.67 7.34 -13.15
CA ALA A 287 39.86 6.55 -12.81
C ALA A 287 40.68 6.18 -14.07
N MET A 288 40.02 5.80 -15.16
CA MET A 288 40.69 5.55 -16.43
C MET A 288 41.36 6.81 -16.99
N TRP A 289 40.69 7.97 -16.89
CA TRP A 289 41.28 9.25 -17.34
C TRP A 289 42.50 9.65 -16.52
N ALA A 290 42.41 9.51 -15.18
CA ALA A 290 43.54 9.72 -14.29
C ALA A 290 44.70 8.77 -14.57
N GLY A 291 44.38 7.48 -14.87
CA GLY A 291 45.40 6.47 -15.28
C GLY A 291 46.07 6.80 -16.62
N CYS A 292 45.29 7.23 -17.61
CA CYS A 292 45.87 7.67 -18.90
C CYS A 292 46.77 8.89 -18.76
N CYS A 293 46.39 9.85 -17.90
CA CYS A 293 47.22 11.01 -17.60
C CYS A 293 48.53 10.60 -16.91
N SER A 294 48.51 9.62 -16.02
CA SER A 294 49.70 9.14 -15.31
C SER A 294 50.66 8.30 -16.22
N SER A 295 50.12 7.50 -17.13
CA SER A 295 50.93 6.69 -18.06
C SER A 295 51.59 7.53 -19.16
N SER A 296 51.02 8.65 -19.58
CA SER A 296 51.65 9.58 -20.49
C SER A 296 52.86 10.33 -19.85
N TRP A 297 52.99 10.26 -18.52
CA TRP A 297 54.14 10.81 -17.78
C TRP A 297 55.39 9.91 -17.82
N SER A 298 55.28 8.64 -18.15
CA SER A 298 56.41 7.69 -18.21
C SER A 298 57.22 7.80 -19.51
N TRP A 299 56.77 8.60 -20.46
CA TRP A 299 57.42 8.77 -21.78
C TRP A 299 58.12 10.14 -21.96
N PHE A 300 58.15 10.97 -20.94
CA PHE A 300 58.85 12.27 -20.88
C PHE A 300 59.80 12.33 -19.69
#